data_0d8132931c883146f9c8a40be3fceb81
#
_entry.id   0d8132931c883146f9c8a40be3fceb81
#
_cell.length_a   1.000
_cell.length_b   1.000
_cell.length_c   1.000
_cell.angle_alpha   90.00
_cell.angle_beta   90.00
_cell.angle_gamma   90.00
#
_symmetry.space_group_name_H-M   'P 1'
#
loop_
_entity.id
_entity.type
_entity.pdbx_description
1 polymer ?
#
loop_
_entity_poly.entity_id
_entity_poly.type
_entity_poly.pdbx_seq_one_letter_code
_entity_poly.pdbx_strand_id
1 'polypeptide(L)' 'EILGYLAAGHSNKIIARHLNLAESTVKVHVQNLLRKLNLSSRVQAAVYAVQHKVPQPVLS' A
#
# COMPACT_ATOMS: atom_id res chain seq x y z
N GLU A 1 -1.56 -3.73 -6.85
CA GLU A 1 -1.31 -2.33 -6.54
C GLU A 1 -0.97 -2.10 -5.08
N ILE A 2 0.00 -1.26 -4.82
CA ILE A 2 0.43 -0.93 -3.45
C ILE A 2 -0.75 -0.38 -2.64
N LEU A 3 -1.55 0.49 -3.22
CA LEU A 3 -2.67 1.10 -2.52
C LEU A 3 -3.67 0.05 -2.02
N GLY A 4 -3.93 -0.98 -2.81
CA GLY A 4 -4.80 -2.07 -2.41
C GLY A 4 -4.25 -2.84 -1.21
N TYR A 5 -2.93 -3.05 -1.16
CA TYR A 5 -2.28 -3.70 -0.02
C TYR A 5 -2.41 -2.85 1.24
N LEU A 6 -2.26 -1.53 1.11
CA LEU A 6 -2.43 -0.63 2.25
C LEU A 6 -3.87 -0.64 2.77
N ALA A 7 -4.83 -0.69 1.86
CA ALA A 7 -6.25 -0.79 2.24
C ALA A 7 -6.54 -2.08 3.01
N ALA A 8 -5.88 -3.17 2.64
CA ALA A 8 -6.03 -4.45 3.31
C ALA A 8 -5.27 -4.54 4.63
N GLY A 9 -4.45 -3.53 4.96
CA GLY A 9 -3.70 -3.49 6.20
C GLY A 9 -2.41 -4.29 6.22
N HIS A 10 -1.88 -4.63 5.07
CA HIS A 10 -0.64 -5.42 4.99
C HIS A 10 0.60 -4.58 5.30
N SER A 11 1.57 -5.20 5.99
CA SER A 11 2.85 -4.57 6.28
C SER A 11 3.73 -4.52 5.04
N ASN A 12 4.77 -3.68 5.08
CA ASN A 12 5.75 -3.63 3.99
C ASN A 12 6.41 -4.99 3.75
N LYS A 13 6.64 -5.75 4.83
CA LYS A 13 7.24 -7.09 4.72
C LYS A 13 6.35 -8.03 3.91
N ILE A 14 5.06 -8.01 4.20
CA ILE A 14 4.08 -8.86 3.48
C ILE A 14 3.98 -8.42 2.02
N ILE A 15 3.90 -7.11 1.79
CA ILE A 15 3.82 -6.55 0.44
C ILE A 15 5.08 -6.96 -0.36
N ALA A 16 6.26 -6.80 0.25
CA ALA A 16 7.52 -7.13 -0.39
C ALA A 16 7.57 -8.60 -0.79
N ARG A 17 7.15 -9.48 0.13
CA ARG A 17 7.14 -10.92 -0.13
C ARG A 17 6.18 -11.25 -1.28
N HIS A 18 5.01 -10.68 -1.26
CA HIS A 18 3.99 -10.97 -2.27
C HIS A 18 4.39 -10.45 -3.66
N LEU A 19 5.04 -9.30 -3.71
CA LEU A 19 5.48 -8.68 -4.97
C LEU A 19 6.89 -9.10 -5.38
N ASN A 20 7.56 -9.91 -4.55
CA ASN A 20 8.93 -10.34 -4.80
C ASN A 20 9.90 -9.15 -4.91
N LEU A 21 9.77 -8.23 -3.96
CA LEU A 21 10.60 -7.04 -3.87
C LEU A 21 11.28 -6.98 -2.50
N ALA A 22 12.32 -6.14 -2.38
CA ALA A 22 12.92 -5.84 -1.08
C ALA A 22 11.99 -4.93 -0.27
N GLU A 23 12.01 -5.07 1.06
CA GLU A 23 11.21 -4.19 1.93
C GLU A 23 11.56 -2.72 1.74
N SER A 24 12.86 -2.42 1.57
CA SER A 24 13.29 -1.04 1.34
C SER A 24 12.69 -0.46 0.05
N THR A 25 12.54 -1.29 -0.97
CA THR A 25 11.91 -0.88 -2.22
C THR A 25 10.43 -0.59 -2.00
N VAL A 26 9.74 -1.45 -1.25
CA VAL A 26 8.33 -1.24 -0.91
C VAL A 26 8.16 0.06 -0.12
N LYS A 27 9.05 0.31 0.85
CA LYS A 27 9.00 1.53 1.64
C LYS A 27 9.06 2.78 0.75
N VAL A 28 9.95 2.78 -0.23
CA VAL A 28 10.07 3.90 -1.17
C VAL A 28 8.78 4.04 -1.99
N HIS A 29 8.24 2.94 -2.47
CA HIS A 29 6.98 2.96 -3.23
C HIS A 29 5.83 3.53 -2.41
N VAL A 30 5.73 3.12 -1.14
CA VAL A 30 4.68 3.62 -0.24
C VAL A 30 4.84 5.12 -0.02
N GLN A 31 6.08 5.57 0.26
CA GLN A 31 6.34 7.00 0.48
C GLN A 31 6.00 7.84 -0.75
N ASN A 32 6.38 7.36 -1.92
CA ASN A 32 6.08 8.07 -3.17
C ASN A 32 4.58 8.12 -3.43
N LEU A 33 3.87 7.03 -3.15
CA LEU A 33 2.42 6.97 -3.32
C LEU A 33 1.72 7.97 -2.40
N LEU A 34 2.10 8.00 -1.13
CA LEU A 34 1.51 8.93 -0.16
C LEU A 34 1.74 10.39 -0.60
N ARG A 35 2.95 10.68 -1.06
CA ARG A 35 3.28 12.02 -1.54
C ARG A 35 2.45 12.39 -2.76
N LYS A 36 2.33 11.46 -3.71
CA LYS A 36 1.58 11.69 -4.94
C LYS A 36 0.11 11.97 -4.66
N LEU A 37 -0.47 11.28 -3.69
CA LEU A 37 -1.88 11.43 -3.32
C LEU A 37 -2.08 12.49 -2.24
N ASN A 38 -1.00 13.15 -1.80
CA ASN A 38 -1.04 14.18 -0.77
C ASN A 38 -1.64 13.65 0.54
N LEU A 39 -1.25 12.45 0.92
CA LEU A 39 -1.69 11.80 2.16
C LEU A 39 -0.54 11.77 3.15
N SER A 40 -0.84 11.89 4.44
CA SER A 40 0.19 11.98 5.48
C SER A 40 0.48 10.65 6.17
N SER A 41 -0.33 9.61 5.97
CA SER A 41 -0.10 8.34 6.65
C SER A 41 -0.72 7.18 5.88
N ARG A 42 -0.28 5.96 6.25
CA ARG A 42 -0.83 4.72 5.68
C ARG A 42 -2.31 4.58 5.99
N VAL A 43 -2.74 5.05 7.17
CA VAL A 43 -4.15 5.01 7.55
C VAL A 43 -4.98 5.83 6.58
N GLN A 44 -4.50 7.03 6.24
CA GLN A 44 -5.18 7.86 5.25
C GLN A 44 -5.22 7.19 3.88
N ALA A 45 -4.14 6.49 3.52
CA ALA A 45 -4.12 5.75 2.26
C ALA A 45 -5.16 4.64 2.23
N ALA A 46 -5.35 3.94 3.36
CA ALA A 46 -6.37 2.90 3.45
C ALA A 46 -7.77 3.48 3.29
N VAL A 47 -8.04 4.61 3.95
CA VAL A 47 -9.32 5.29 3.82
C VAL A 47 -9.55 5.76 2.38
N TYR A 48 -8.52 6.34 1.77
CA TYR A 48 -8.57 6.77 0.37
C TYR A 48 -8.94 5.60 -0.55
N ALA A 49 -8.28 4.45 -0.34
CA ALA A 49 -8.52 3.28 -1.17
C ALA A 49 -9.97 2.79 -1.06
N VAL A 50 -10.53 2.78 0.15
CA VAL A 50 -11.92 2.38 0.37
C VAL A 50 -12.87 3.35 -0.32
N GLN A 51 -12.63 4.65 -0.16
CA GLN A 51 -13.48 5.68 -0.76
C GLN A 51 -13.46 5.62 -2.30
N HIS A 52 -12.33 5.22 -2.88
CA HIS A 52 -12.18 5.13 -4.33
C HIS A 52 -12.36 3.72 -4.86
N LYS A 53 -12.83 2.79 -4.00
CA LYS A 53 -13.13 1.41 -4.37
C LYS A 53 -11.95 0.70 -5.03
N VAL A 54 -10.76 0.94 -4.49
CA VAL A 54 -9.55 0.28 -4.97
C VAL A 54 -9.60 -1.19 -4.60
N PRO A 55 -9.38 -2.12 -5.55
CA PRO A 55 -9.42 -3.55 -5.23
C PRO A 55 -8.32 -3.94 -4.25
N GLN A 56 -8.67 -4.80 -3.29
CA GLN A 56 -7.70 -5.35 -2.36
C GLN A 56 -7.14 -6.66 -2.94
N PRO A 57 -5.84 -6.94 -2.71
CA PRO A 57 -5.26 -8.18 -3.20
C PRO A 57 -5.79 -9.38 -2.42
N VAL A 58 -5.87 -10.52 -3.09
CA VAL A 58 -6.21 -11.79 -2.45
C VAL A 58 -4.88 -12.47 -2.10
N LEU A 59 -4.60 -12.58 -0.80
CA LEU A 59 -3.42 -13.29 -0.32
C LEU A 59 -3.84 -14.63 0.25
N SER A 60 -3.23 -15.68 -0.24
CA SER A 60 -3.50 -17.04 0.27
C SER A 60 -2.54 -17.43 1.36
#